data_04e851ab76f34dd16040362eadd298a7
#
_entry.id   04e851ab76f34dd16040362eadd298a7
#
_cell.length_a   1.000
_cell.length_b   1.000
_cell.length_c   1.000
_cell.angle_alpha   90.00
_cell.angle_beta   90.00
_cell.angle_gamma   90.00
#
_symmetry.space_group_name_H-M   'P 1'
#
loop_
_entity.id
_entity.type
_entity.pdbx_description
1 polymer ?
#
loop_
_entity_poly.entity_id
_entity_poly.type
_entity_poly.pdbx_seq_one_letter_code
_entity_poly.pdbx_strand_id
1 'polypeptide(L)'
;MNKYIVHTGEKKHLVISHVSDETAQWQIVQEADSVLTIHLFCLEKDADISHDVVLDIEQAGEHAETYIYGLGILSGKQQISVHTRVRHSVPNGKSNQLLKFAVKDEAKGAFLGELIVAPHAQHTEAQQTNRNILLSPAATMQTQPQLEIYADDVKCSHGASTGQIDESALFYMQQRGIAPDVARQLLLAAFFHDVLTTLGEPAVEKRLQRRIAEAFEQSEIKNPK
;
A
#
# COMPACT_ATOMS: atom_id res chain seq x y z
N MET A 1 -4.97 -20.06 1.68
CA MET A 1 -3.64 -19.57 2.10
C MET A 1 -2.61 -19.99 1.06
N ASN A 2 -1.98 -19.03 0.39
CA ASN A 2 -0.96 -19.27 -0.62
C ASN A 2 0.42 -19.32 0.04
N LYS A 3 1.15 -20.44 -0.15
CA LYS A 3 2.53 -20.57 0.36
C LYS A 3 3.53 -20.42 -0.79
N TYR A 4 4.58 -19.68 -0.57
CA TYR A 4 5.60 -19.41 -1.58
C TYR A 4 7.01 -19.37 -0.97
N ILE A 5 8.01 -19.88 -1.69
CA ILE A 5 9.42 -19.76 -1.34
C ILE A 5 10.09 -18.98 -2.46
N VAL A 6 10.83 -17.92 -2.10
CA VAL A 6 11.72 -17.21 -3.01
C VAL A 6 13.12 -17.75 -2.77
N HIS A 7 13.62 -18.50 -3.75
CA HIS A 7 14.85 -19.25 -3.60
C HIS A 7 16.12 -18.35 -3.63
N THR A 8 17.22 -18.89 -3.17
CA THR A 8 18.51 -18.20 -3.13
C THR A 8 18.84 -17.53 -4.46
N GLY A 9 19.10 -16.23 -4.44
CA GLY A 9 19.41 -15.41 -5.61
C GLY A 9 18.23 -15.14 -6.55
N GLU A 10 17.02 -15.64 -6.25
CA GLU A 10 15.82 -15.40 -7.06
C GLU A 10 15.33 -13.95 -6.92
N LYS A 11 14.94 -13.35 -8.06
CA LYS A 11 14.21 -12.08 -8.09
C LYS A 11 12.75 -12.36 -8.45
N LYS A 12 11.85 -12.16 -7.50
CA LYS A 12 10.43 -12.43 -7.66
C LYS A 12 9.61 -11.16 -7.62
N HIS A 13 8.74 -10.98 -8.61
CA HIS A 13 7.75 -9.93 -8.63
C HIS A 13 6.35 -10.54 -8.58
N LEU A 14 5.56 -10.13 -7.58
CA LEU A 14 4.18 -10.54 -7.40
C LEU A 14 3.27 -9.32 -7.55
N VAL A 15 2.23 -9.45 -8.37
CA VAL A 15 1.18 -8.44 -8.48
C VAL A 15 -0.10 -9.04 -7.92
N ILE A 16 -0.57 -8.50 -6.81
CA ILE A 16 -1.82 -8.89 -6.16
C ILE A 16 -2.86 -7.82 -6.52
N SER A 17 -3.71 -8.14 -7.47
CA SER A 17 -4.83 -7.31 -7.90
C SER A 17 -6.08 -8.18 -7.93
N HIS A 18 -7.19 -7.70 -7.48
CA HIS A 18 -8.42 -8.45 -7.22
C HIS A 18 -8.34 -9.31 -5.98
N VAL A 19 -8.82 -8.76 -4.93
CA VAL A 19 -9.17 -9.53 -3.75
C VAL A 19 -10.58 -10.03 -4.03
N SER A 20 -10.74 -11.32 -4.42
CA SER A 20 -12.04 -11.97 -4.53
C SER A 20 -12.67 -12.11 -3.13
N ASP A 21 -13.95 -12.51 -3.03
CA ASP A 21 -14.73 -12.59 -1.77
C ASP A 21 -14.09 -13.42 -0.63
N GLU A 22 -12.90 -13.96 -0.83
CA GLU A 22 -12.15 -14.72 0.18
C GLU A 22 -10.93 -13.93 0.67
N THR A 23 -10.60 -14.08 1.96
CA THR A 23 -9.39 -13.53 2.57
C THR A 23 -8.15 -13.96 1.78
N ALA A 24 -7.45 -13.00 1.18
CA ALA A 24 -6.22 -13.28 0.44
C ALA A 24 -5.05 -13.38 1.42
N GLN A 25 -4.60 -14.62 1.71
CA GLN A 25 -3.49 -14.89 2.62
C GLN A 25 -2.28 -15.42 1.86
N TRP A 26 -1.12 -14.79 2.11
CA TRP A 26 0.17 -15.17 1.54
C TRP A 26 1.18 -15.39 2.66
N GLN A 27 1.79 -16.58 2.66
CA GLN A 27 2.93 -16.89 3.51
C GLN A 27 4.15 -17.08 2.61
N ILE A 28 5.17 -16.24 2.77
CA ILE A 28 6.34 -16.20 1.89
C ILE A 28 7.60 -16.35 2.73
N VAL A 29 8.47 -17.26 2.33
CA VAL A 29 9.80 -17.42 2.92
C VAL A 29 10.84 -17.02 1.89
N GLN A 30 11.78 -16.18 2.27
CA GLN A 30 12.89 -15.73 1.44
C GLN A 30 14.19 -16.37 1.90
N GLU A 31 14.86 -17.04 0.95
CA GLU A 31 16.21 -17.56 1.13
C GLU A 31 17.26 -16.47 0.85
N ALA A 32 18.53 -16.80 1.00
CA ALA A 32 19.65 -15.84 0.89
C ALA A 32 19.72 -15.15 -0.47
N ASP A 33 20.16 -13.88 -0.47
CA ASP A 33 20.39 -13.06 -1.67
C ASP A 33 19.16 -12.91 -2.58
N SER A 34 17.97 -13.22 -2.07
CA SER A 34 16.72 -13.15 -2.81
C SER A 34 16.09 -11.76 -2.78
N VAL A 35 15.39 -11.39 -3.85
CA VAL A 35 14.65 -10.12 -3.93
C VAL A 35 13.17 -10.39 -4.20
N LEU A 36 12.32 -9.95 -3.30
CA LEU A 36 10.86 -10.02 -3.43
C LEU A 36 10.28 -8.62 -3.60
N THR A 37 9.57 -8.40 -4.70
CA THR A 37 8.78 -7.18 -4.90
C THR A 37 7.29 -7.55 -5.00
N ILE A 38 6.47 -6.93 -4.17
CA ILE A 38 5.01 -7.12 -4.17
C ILE A 38 4.35 -5.79 -4.51
N HIS A 39 3.49 -5.81 -5.53
CA HIS A 39 2.55 -4.71 -5.78
C HIS A 39 1.14 -5.16 -5.41
N LEU A 40 0.53 -4.46 -4.45
CA LEU A 40 -0.83 -4.70 -3.96
C LEU A 40 -1.78 -3.61 -4.46
N PHE A 41 -2.83 -3.99 -5.17
CA PHE A 41 -3.83 -3.06 -5.69
C PHE A 41 -5.23 -3.41 -5.15
N CYS A 42 -5.80 -2.51 -4.34
CA CYS A 42 -7.17 -2.57 -3.85
C CYS A 42 -8.02 -1.54 -4.62
N LEU A 43 -8.50 -1.93 -5.81
CA LEU A 43 -9.19 -1.05 -6.77
C LEU A 43 -10.54 -1.64 -7.20
N GLU A 44 -11.25 -2.28 -6.29
CA GLU A 44 -12.53 -2.90 -6.57
C GLU A 44 -13.63 -1.86 -6.85
N LYS A 45 -14.53 -2.20 -7.79
CA LYS A 45 -15.66 -1.32 -8.16
C LYS A 45 -16.93 -1.64 -7.39
N ASP A 46 -17.02 -2.82 -6.79
CA ASP A 46 -18.19 -3.22 -6.02
C ASP A 46 -18.22 -2.46 -4.69
N ALA A 47 -19.35 -1.78 -4.44
CA ALA A 47 -19.47 -0.84 -3.33
C ALA A 47 -19.64 -1.49 -1.95
N ASP A 48 -19.98 -2.78 -1.89
CA ASP A 48 -20.34 -3.47 -0.64
C ASP A 48 -19.40 -4.66 -0.31
N ILE A 49 -18.13 -4.57 -0.70
CA ILE A 49 -17.13 -5.63 -0.49
C ILE A 49 -16.43 -5.47 0.86
N SER A 50 -16.20 -6.59 1.54
CA SER A 50 -15.32 -6.69 2.70
C SER A 50 -14.21 -7.69 2.44
N HIS A 51 -12.94 -7.24 2.51
CA HIS A 51 -11.78 -8.07 2.23
C HIS A 51 -10.65 -7.86 3.23
N ASP A 52 -9.97 -8.97 3.53
CA ASP A 52 -8.73 -8.99 4.29
C ASP A 52 -7.58 -9.50 3.41
N VAL A 53 -6.52 -8.72 3.33
CA VAL A 53 -5.26 -9.12 2.69
C VAL A 53 -4.22 -9.32 3.77
N VAL A 54 -3.65 -10.52 3.84
CA VAL A 54 -2.60 -10.86 4.81
C VAL A 54 -1.34 -11.28 4.06
N LEU A 55 -0.25 -10.51 4.26
CA LEU A 55 1.08 -10.81 3.76
C LEU A 55 2.00 -11.13 4.94
N ASP A 56 2.35 -12.39 5.11
CA ASP A 56 3.28 -12.87 6.14
C ASP A 56 4.58 -13.30 5.46
N ILE A 57 5.65 -12.52 5.67
CA ILE A 57 6.93 -12.68 4.96
C ILE A 57 8.03 -12.88 5.97
N GLU A 58 8.80 -13.96 5.80
CA GLU A 58 9.97 -14.25 6.59
C GLU A 58 11.22 -14.19 5.72
N GLN A 59 12.16 -13.33 6.09
CA GLN A 59 13.52 -13.32 5.56
C GLN A 59 14.36 -14.31 6.39
N ALA A 60 14.45 -15.55 5.88
CA ALA A 60 15.17 -16.64 6.52
C ALA A 60 16.63 -16.78 6.02
N GLY A 61 16.99 -16.10 4.93
CA GLY A 61 18.32 -16.07 4.36
C GLY A 61 18.94 -14.67 4.40
N GLU A 62 20.26 -14.60 4.60
CA GLU A 62 21.00 -13.33 4.63
C GLU A 62 20.88 -12.56 3.31
N HIS A 63 20.99 -11.25 3.37
CA HIS A 63 20.90 -10.33 2.22
C HIS A 63 19.57 -10.41 1.45
N ALA A 64 18.51 -10.96 2.05
CA ALA A 64 17.19 -10.95 1.44
C ALA A 64 16.62 -9.51 1.42
N GLU A 65 16.02 -9.14 0.29
CA GLU A 65 15.38 -7.82 0.13
C GLU A 65 13.89 -7.99 -0.12
N THR A 66 13.07 -7.22 0.60
CA THR A 66 11.60 -7.20 0.45
C THR A 66 11.09 -5.80 0.14
N TYR A 67 10.35 -5.65 -0.95
CA TYR A 67 9.72 -4.40 -1.33
C TYR A 67 8.21 -4.61 -1.46
N ILE A 68 7.41 -3.85 -0.70
CA ILE A 68 5.94 -3.90 -0.75
C ILE A 68 5.42 -2.51 -1.13
N TYR A 69 4.77 -2.43 -2.27
CA TYR A 69 4.15 -1.21 -2.78
C TYR A 69 2.64 -1.43 -2.87
N GLY A 70 1.88 -0.68 -2.09
CA GLY A 70 0.43 -0.80 -2.03
C GLY A 70 -0.29 0.47 -2.47
N LEU A 71 -1.36 0.31 -3.25
CA LEU A 71 -2.27 1.37 -3.64
C LEU A 71 -3.70 0.89 -3.48
N GLY A 72 -4.52 1.65 -2.76
CA GLY A 72 -5.95 1.36 -2.61
C GLY A 72 -6.81 2.60 -2.80
N ILE A 73 -7.94 2.42 -3.50
CA ILE A 73 -9.02 3.40 -3.58
C ILE A 73 -10.30 2.71 -3.13
N LEU A 74 -10.77 3.09 -1.95
CA LEU A 74 -11.93 2.53 -1.32
C LEU A 74 -13.11 3.49 -1.46
N SER A 75 -14.29 2.96 -1.81
CA SER A 75 -15.50 3.75 -2.04
C SER A 75 -16.77 3.03 -1.59
N GLY A 76 -17.90 3.73 -1.58
CA GLY A 76 -19.17 3.17 -1.15
C GLY A 76 -19.15 2.77 0.32
N LYS A 77 -19.43 1.50 0.61
CA LYS A 77 -19.37 0.90 1.96
C LYS A 77 -18.30 -0.16 2.09
N GLN A 78 -17.32 -0.17 1.19
CA GLN A 78 -16.21 -1.13 1.21
C GLN A 78 -15.50 -1.14 2.56
N GLN A 79 -15.11 -2.33 3.00
CA GLN A 79 -14.28 -2.53 4.18
C GLN A 79 -13.06 -3.34 3.77
N ILE A 80 -11.90 -2.72 3.73
CA ILE A 80 -10.65 -3.38 3.30
C ILE A 80 -9.62 -3.27 4.40
N SER A 81 -9.11 -4.43 4.82
CA SER A 81 -8.03 -4.54 5.78
C SER A 81 -6.79 -5.11 5.10
N VAL A 82 -5.65 -4.47 5.30
CA VAL A 82 -4.35 -4.94 4.83
C VAL A 82 -3.45 -5.15 6.03
N HIS A 83 -3.03 -6.39 6.21
CA HIS A 83 -2.07 -6.77 7.23
C HIS A 83 -0.77 -7.23 6.56
N THR A 84 0.33 -6.55 6.87
CA THR A 84 1.67 -6.96 6.44
C THR A 84 2.52 -7.29 7.65
N ARG A 85 3.14 -8.47 7.64
CA ARG A 85 4.16 -8.85 8.61
C ARG A 85 5.45 -9.16 7.85
N VAL A 86 6.54 -8.47 8.19
CA VAL A 86 7.87 -8.76 7.67
C VAL A 86 8.78 -9.09 8.85
N ARG A 87 9.24 -10.33 8.90
CA ARG A 87 10.17 -10.82 9.92
C ARG A 87 11.56 -10.94 9.32
N HIS A 88 12.51 -10.26 9.91
CA HIS A 88 13.94 -10.41 9.66
C HIS A 88 14.49 -11.41 10.68
N SER A 89 14.76 -12.63 10.25
CA SER A 89 15.24 -13.72 11.12
C SER A 89 16.77 -13.87 11.14
N VAL A 90 17.46 -13.24 10.16
CA VAL A 90 18.94 -13.35 9.96
C VAL A 90 19.52 -11.97 9.64
N PRO A 91 20.87 -11.80 9.74
CA PRO A 91 21.53 -10.51 9.49
C PRO A 91 21.41 -10.00 8.05
N ASN A 92 21.71 -8.71 7.87
CA ASN A 92 21.86 -8.04 6.57
C ASN A 92 20.58 -8.01 5.72
N GLY A 93 19.41 -8.21 6.33
CA GLY A 93 18.13 -8.15 5.65
C GLY A 93 17.71 -6.71 5.34
N LYS A 94 16.99 -6.51 4.24
CA LYS A 94 16.41 -5.21 3.87
C LYS A 94 14.94 -5.30 3.56
N SER A 95 14.14 -4.34 4.06
CA SER A 95 12.75 -4.23 3.67
C SER A 95 12.28 -2.78 3.55
N ASN A 96 11.43 -2.52 2.56
CA ASN A 96 10.77 -1.23 2.37
C ASN A 96 9.31 -1.45 2.01
N GLN A 97 8.41 -0.82 2.78
CA GLN A 97 6.98 -0.87 2.56
C GLN A 97 6.46 0.55 2.34
N LEU A 98 5.75 0.76 1.23
CA LEU A 98 5.04 2.00 0.92
C LEU A 98 3.61 1.67 0.51
N LEU A 99 2.66 1.95 1.40
CA LEU A 99 1.23 1.73 1.15
C LEU A 99 0.48 3.06 1.22
N LYS A 100 -0.36 3.30 0.21
CA LYS A 100 -1.15 4.53 0.09
C LYS A 100 -2.62 4.21 -0.19
N PHE A 101 -3.51 4.86 0.57
CA PHE A 101 -4.95 4.68 0.39
C PHE A 101 -5.66 6.02 0.24
N ALA A 102 -6.62 6.06 -0.67
CA ALA A 102 -7.63 7.10 -0.74
C ALA A 102 -8.99 6.49 -0.40
N VAL A 103 -9.67 7.05 0.59
CA VAL A 103 -10.92 6.48 1.13
C VAL A 103 -12.02 7.52 1.00
N LYS A 104 -13.14 7.15 0.37
CA LYS A 104 -14.28 8.04 0.14
C LYS A 104 -15.61 7.41 0.55
N ASP A 105 -16.67 8.19 0.49
CA ASP A 105 -18.05 7.83 0.85
C ASP A 105 -18.13 7.37 2.32
N GLU A 106 -18.64 6.16 2.59
CA GLU A 106 -18.71 5.53 3.91
C GLU A 106 -17.69 4.38 4.06
N ALA A 107 -16.73 4.29 3.12
CA ALA A 107 -15.76 3.21 3.12
C ALA A 107 -14.83 3.24 4.33
N LYS A 108 -14.39 2.07 4.73
CA LYS A 108 -13.50 1.86 5.89
C LYS A 108 -12.25 1.11 5.46
N GLY A 109 -11.10 1.70 5.69
CA GLY A 109 -9.81 1.06 5.50
C GLY A 109 -9.15 0.72 6.83
N ALA A 110 -8.36 -0.36 6.86
CA ALA A 110 -7.48 -0.67 7.96
C ALA A 110 -6.11 -1.12 7.42
N PHE A 111 -5.05 -0.65 8.08
CA PHE A 111 -3.68 -1.11 7.84
C PHE A 111 -3.03 -1.49 9.15
N LEU A 112 -2.61 -2.75 9.26
CA LEU A 112 -1.76 -3.24 10.33
C LEU A 112 -0.43 -3.66 9.70
N GLY A 113 0.66 -3.02 10.10
CA GLY A 113 1.99 -3.32 9.58
C GLY A 113 2.93 -3.71 10.71
N GLU A 114 3.45 -4.94 10.68
CA GLU A 114 4.38 -5.45 11.67
C GLU A 114 5.77 -5.64 11.04
N LEU A 115 6.78 -4.99 11.61
CA LEU A 115 8.19 -5.25 11.33
C LEU A 115 8.81 -5.90 12.56
N ILE A 116 9.34 -7.11 12.40
CA ILE A 116 9.93 -7.89 13.48
C ILE A 116 11.39 -8.17 13.14
N VAL A 117 12.32 -7.73 13.99
CA VAL A 117 13.76 -7.96 13.83
C VAL A 117 14.24 -8.83 14.97
N ALA A 118 14.65 -10.07 14.63
CA ALA A 118 15.12 -11.05 15.60
C ALA A 118 16.45 -10.62 16.27
N PRO A 119 16.82 -11.14 17.44
CA PRO A 119 18.03 -10.74 18.17
C PRO A 119 19.32 -10.87 17.37
N HIS A 120 19.38 -11.82 16.45
CA HIS A 120 20.58 -12.08 15.62
C HIS A 120 20.56 -11.35 14.27
N ALA A 121 19.45 -10.69 13.92
CA ALA A 121 19.27 -10.01 12.65
C ALA A 121 19.94 -8.62 12.62
N GLN A 122 21.26 -8.60 12.91
CA GLN A 122 22.05 -7.37 12.89
C GLN A 122 22.19 -6.80 11.49
N HIS A 123 22.46 -5.50 11.38
CA HIS A 123 22.60 -4.77 10.12
C HIS A 123 21.32 -4.78 9.25
N THR A 124 20.16 -5.01 9.86
CA THR A 124 18.88 -4.92 9.17
C THR A 124 18.54 -3.45 8.85
N GLU A 125 18.12 -3.19 7.61
CA GLU A 125 17.55 -1.92 7.18
C GLU A 125 16.07 -2.11 6.84
N ALA A 126 15.15 -1.55 7.65
CA ALA A 126 13.72 -1.74 7.47
C ALA A 126 12.95 -0.42 7.55
N GLN A 127 12.12 -0.15 6.55
CA GLN A 127 11.27 1.03 6.52
C GLN A 127 9.82 0.66 6.19
N GLN A 128 8.88 1.24 6.93
CA GLN A 128 7.45 1.10 6.67
C GLN A 128 6.79 2.47 6.61
N THR A 129 6.12 2.76 5.50
CA THR A 129 5.40 4.01 5.29
C THR A 129 3.96 3.72 4.87
N ASN A 130 3.00 4.28 5.62
CA ASN A 130 1.59 4.27 5.25
C ASN A 130 1.07 5.71 5.18
N ARG A 131 0.50 6.10 4.04
CA ARG A 131 -0.08 7.43 3.84
C ARG A 131 -1.50 7.30 3.31
N ASN A 132 -2.41 8.05 3.90
CA ASN A 132 -3.82 7.94 3.58
C ASN A 132 -4.45 9.32 3.37
N ILE A 133 -5.40 9.39 2.44
CA ILE A 133 -6.23 10.59 2.19
C ILE A 133 -7.69 10.20 2.37
N LEU A 134 -8.40 10.93 3.25
CA LEU A 134 -9.85 10.84 3.40
C LEU A 134 -10.50 11.88 2.48
N LEU A 135 -11.39 11.42 1.62
CA LEU A 135 -12.06 12.22 0.60
C LEU A 135 -13.51 12.56 0.99
N SER A 136 -14.03 11.95 2.06
CA SER A 136 -15.38 12.17 2.56
C SER A 136 -15.39 12.21 4.09
N PRO A 137 -16.31 12.95 4.73
CA PRO A 137 -16.39 13.04 6.19
C PRO A 137 -16.72 11.70 6.89
N ALA A 138 -17.43 10.79 6.21
CA ALA A 138 -17.81 9.49 6.73
C ALA A 138 -16.78 8.40 6.43
N ALA A 139 -15.77 8.68 5.58
CA ALA A 139 -14.67 7.77 5.31
C ALA A 139 -13.76 7.63 6.52
N THR A 140 -13.28 6.42 6.77
CA THR A 140 -12.36 6.16 7.88
C THR A 140 -11.16 5.33 7.44
N MET A 141 -10.00 5.61 8.05
CA MET A 141 -8.79 4.80 7.88
C MET A 141 -8.12 4.60 9.23
N GLN A 142 -8.06 3.35 9.66
CA GLN A 142 -7.30 2.96 10.85
C GLN A 142 -5.91 2.49 10.41
N THR A 143 -4.86 3.05 11.01
CA THR A 143 -3.48 2.66 10.70
C THR A 143 -2.72 2.37 11.97
N GLN A 144 -2.06 1.20 12.00
CA GLN A 144 -1.34 0.70 13.18
C GLN A 144 -0.01 0.07 12.75
N PRO A 145 1.03 0.89 12.52
CA PRO A 145 2.38 0.35 12.31
C PRO A 145 2.99 -0.09 13.64
N GLN A 146 3.67 -1.23 13.63
CA GLN A 146 4.33 -1.82 14.80
C GLN A 146 5.77 -2.19 14.46
N LEU A 147 6.69 -1.90 15.39
CA LEU A 147 8.10 -2.29 15.33
C LEU A 147 8.44 -3.13 16.57
N GLU A 148 8.91 -4.34 16.33
CA GLU A 148 9.48 -5.23 17.36
C GLU A 148 10.94 -5.47 17.04
N ILE A 149 11.84 -4.73 17.70
CA ILE A 149 13.27 -4.75 17.39
C ILE A 149 14.01 -5.36 18.57
N TYR A 150 14.65 -6.49 18.33
CA TYR A 150 15.42 -7.24 19.32
C TYR A 150 16.92 -7.26 19.03
N ALA A 151 17.38 -6.61 17.95
CA ALA A 151 18.79 -6.43 17.58
C ALA A 151 19.22 -4.98 17.82
N ASP A 152 20.52 -4.75 18.09
CA ASP A 152 21.05 -3.45 18.51
C ASP A 152 21.56 -2.61 17.32
N ASP A 153 22.23 -3.23 16.35
CA ASP A 153 22.81 -2.55 15.18
C ASP A 153 21.91 -2.66 13.97
N VAL A 154 20.87 -1.82 13.94
CA VAL A 154 19.86 -1.81 12.86
C VAL A 154 19.40 -0.40 12.51
N LYS A 155 18.85 -0.21 11.32
CA LYS A 155 18.21 1.02 10.87
C LYS A 155 16.75 0.73 10.54
N CYS A 156 15.88 0.92 11.53
CA CYS A 156 14.46 0.64 11.37
C CYS A 156 13.63 1.90 11.64
N SER A 157 12.62 2.12 10.78
CA SER A 157 11.70 3.23 10.94
C SER A 157 10.31 2.89 10.44
N HIS A 158 9.31 3.54 11.02
CA HIS A 158 7.96 3.54 10.48
C HIS A 158 7.37 4.95 10.45
N GLY A 159 6.40 5.17 9.57
CA GLY A 159 5.64 6.40 9.51
C GLY A 159 4.23 6.13 9.02
N ALA A 160 3.26 6.75 9.69
CA ALA A 160 1.87 6.70 9.25
C ALA A 160 1.28 8.11 9.26
N SER A 161 0.49 8.42 8.25
CA SER A 161 -0.25 9.68 8.19
C SER A 161 -1.62 9.47 7.54
N THR A 162 -2.63 10.13 8.09
CA THR A 162 -3.96 10.21 7.50
C THR A 162 -4.37 11.68 7.48
N GLY A 163 -4.71 12.19 6.30
CA GLY A 163 -5.05 13.59 6.07
C GLY A 163 -6.16 13.74 5.04
N GLN A 164 -6.26 14.94 4.51
CA GLN A 164 -7.20 15.30 3.45
C GLN A 164 -6.42 15.87 2.26
N ILE A 165 -7.10 16.12 1.15
CA ILE A 165 -6.50 16.85 0.02
C ILE A 165 -6.10 18.24 0.51
N ASP A 166 -4.93 18.72 0.08
CA ASP A 166 -4.46 20.06 0.37
C ASP A 166 -5.35 21.11 -0.33
N GLU A 167 -6.22 21.75 0.45
CA GLU A 167 -7.13 22.77 -0.04
C GLU A 167 -6.40 23.99 -0.60
N SER A 168 -5.18 24.30 -0.12
CA SER A 168 -4.36 25.40 -0.64
C SER A 168 -3.85 25.07 -2.04
N ALA A 169 -3.41 23.83 -2.25
CA ALA A 169 -3.00 23.35 -3.56
C ALA A 169 -4.19 23.33 -4.53
N LEU A 170 -5.35 22.83 -4.07
CA LEU A 170 -6.58 22.83 -4.84
C LEU A 170 -7.00 24.23 -5.26
N PHE A 171 -7.03 25.17 -4.32
CA PHE A 171 -7.35 26.57 -4.58
C PHE A 171 -6.37 27.22 -5.59
N TYR A 172 -5.05 26.99 -5.43
CA TYR A 172 -4.05 27.48 -6.36
C TYR A 172 -4.28 26.98 -7.80
N MET A 173 -4.62 25.70 -7.96
CA MET A 173 -4.92 25.13 -9.28
C MET A 173 -6.17 25.76 -9.91
N GLN A 174 -7.22 25.99 -9.11
CA GLN A 174 -8.44 26.68 -9.55
C GLN A 174 -8.18 28.12 -9.99
N GLN A 175 -7.33 28.85 -9.30
CA GLN A 175 -6.92 30.21 -9.70
C GLN A 175 -6.17 30.24 -11.05
N ARG A 176 -5.63 29.11 -11.48
CA ARG A 176 -5.01 28.91 -12.80
C ARG A 176 -5.99 28.42 -13.87
N GLY A 177 -7.28 28.37 -13.57
CA GLY A 177 -8.34 27.95 -14.50
C GLY A 177 -8.53 26.44 -14.63
N ILE A 178 -7.94 25.63 -13.73
CA ILE A 178 -8.16 24.20 -13.71
C ILE A 178 -9.49 23.94 -12.98
N ALA A 179 -10.40 23.17 -13.60
CA ALA A 179 -11.66 22.82 -13.00
C ALA A 179 -11.45 22.03 -11.67
N PRO A 180 -12.32 22.21 -10.65
CA PRO A 180 -12.11 21.64 -9.31
C PRO A 180 -11.96 20.11 -9.30
N ASP A 181 -12.74 19.41 -10.10
CA ASP A 181 -12.70 17.96 -10.29
C ASP A 181 -11.37 17.51 -10.91
N VAL A 182 -10.92 18.19 -11.97
CA VAL A 182 -9.63 17.92 -12.61
C VAL A 182 -8.46 18.19 -11.65
N ALA A 183 -8.54 19.26 -10.87
CA ALA A 183 -7.52 19.58 -9.87
C ALA A 183 -7.41 18.50 -8.80
N ARG A 184 -8.55 17.98 -8.29
CA ARG A 184 -8.58 16.85 -7.35
C ARG A 184 -7.97 15.59 -7.95
N GLN A 185 -8.35 15.25 -9.19
CA GLN A 185 -7.79 14.09 -9.89
C GLN A 185 -6.26 14.18 -10.04
N LEU A 186 -5.74 15.36 -10.40
CA LEU A 186 -4.30 15.60 -10.54
C LEU A 186 -3.56 15.47 -9.20
N LEU A 187 -4.12 16.00 -8.10
CA LEU A 187 -3.52 15.88 -6.77
C LEU A 187 -3.47 14.42 -6.29
N LEU A 188 -4.51 13.65 -6.60
CA LEU A 188 -4.55 12.23 -6.25
C LEU A 188 -3.64 11.39 -7.14
N ALA A 189 -3.55 11.70 -8.43
CA ALA A 189 -2.58 11.07 -9.31
C ALA A 189 -1.14 11.32 -8.81
N ALA A 190 -0.84 12.55 -8.38
CA ALA A 190 0.45 12.90 -7.78
C ALA A 190 0.68 12.16 -6.45
N PHE A 191 -0.36 12.00 -5.62
CA PHE A 191 -0.27 11.24 -4.37
C PHE A 191 0.14 9.78 -4.58
N PHE A 192 -0.36 9.13 -5.63
CA PHE A 192 -0.05 7.72 -5.92
C PHE A 192 1.17 7.53 -6.83
N HIS A 193 1.72 8.59 -7.38
CA HIS A 193 2.76 8.53 -8.43
C HIS A 193 3.98 7.69 -8.02
N ASP A 194 4.48 7.85 -6.81
CA ASP A 194 5.66 7.13 -6.32
C ASP A 194 5.43 5.59 -6.20
N VAL A 195 4.20 5.15 -5.88
CA VAL A 195 3.86 3.72 -5.95
C VAL A 195 3.78 3.24 -7.39
N LEU A 196 3.19 4.02 -8.29
CA LEU A 196 3.01 3.64 -9.69
C LEU A 196 4.35 3.51 -10.44
N THR A 197 5.29 4.41 -10.17
CA THR A 197 6.61 4.41 -10.83
C THR A 197 7.47 3.20 -10.47
N THR A 198 7.19 2.53 -9.34
CA THR A 198 7.93 1.31 -8.95
C THR A 198 7.57 0.08 -9.80
N LEU A 199 6.47 0.13 -10.57
CA LEU A 199 6.06 -0.97 -11.45
C LEU A 199 7.04 -1.24 -12.59
N GLY A 200 7.72 -0.20 -13.08
CA GLY A 200 8.64 -0.32 -14.21
C GLY A 200 8.00 -0.64 -15.56
N GLU A 201 6.66 -0.67 -15.64
CA GLU A 201 5.88 -1.00 -16.83
C GLU A 201 4.93 0.15 -17.21
N PRO A 202 5.32 1.05 -18.13
CA PRO A 202 4.52 2.24 -18.48
C PRO A 202 3.08 1.95 -18.95
N ALA A 203 2.85 0.81 -19.58
CA ALA A 203 1.51 0.43 -20.03
C ALA A 203 0.58 0.08 -18.84
N VAL A 204 1.12 -0.60 -17.83
CA VAL A 204 0.38 -0.94 -16.59
C VAL A 204 0.14 0.32 -15.77
N GLU A 205 1.16 1.18 -15.63
CA GLU A 205 1.06 2.47 -14.96
C GLU A 205 -0.07 3.33 -15.58
N LYS A 206 -0.09 3.49 -16.89
CA LYS A 206 -1.12 4.25 -17.60
C LYS A 206 -2.53 3.67 -17.41
N ARG A 207 -2.65 2.33 -17.37
CA ARG A 207 -3.92 1.66 -17.11
C ARG A 207 -4.42 1.91 -15.68
N LEU A 208 -3.52 1.88 -14.70
CA LEU A 208 -3.84 2.18 -13.30
C LEU A 208 -4.20 3.65 -13.10
N GLN A 209 -3.47 4.57 -13.71
CA GLN A 209 -3.79 6.01 -13.71
C GLN A 209 -5.21 6.26 -14.24
N ARG A 210 -5.59 5.59 -15.34
CA ARG A 210 -6.96 5.69 -15.85
C ARG A 210 -7.99 5.14 -14.86
N ARG A 211 -7.73 4.00 -14.20
CA ARG A 211 -8.61 3.45 -13.16
C ARG A 211 -8.75 4.37 -11.95
N ILE A 212 -7.66 5.04 -11.55
CA ILE A 212 -7.68 6.06 -10.51
C ILE A 212 -8.64 7.20 -10.93
N ALA A 213 -8.52 7.72 -12.15
CA ALA A 213 -9.40 8.77 -12.65
C ALA A 213 -10.87 8.32 -12.67
N GLU A 214 -11.18 7.14 -13.22
CA GLU A 214 -12.54 6.57 -13.27
C GLU A 214 -13.18 6.40 -11.88
N ALA A 215 -12.40 6.06 -10.86
CA ALA A 215 -12.90 5.90 -9.49
C ALA A 215 -13.39 7.22 -8.89
N PHE A 216 -12.95 8.37 -9.42
CA PHE A 216 -13.38 9.69 -8.97
C PHE A 216 -14.53 10.27 -9.79
N GLU A 217 -14.67 9.92 -11.08
CA GLU A 217 -15.77 10.40 -11.93
C GLU A 217 -17.13 9.90 -11.45
N GLN A 218 -17.22 8.71 -10.85
CA GLN A 218 -18.47 8.11 -10.40
C GLN A 218 -19.06 8.72 -9.13
N SER A 219 -18.33 9.57 -8.41
CA SER A 219 -18.80 10.18 -7.15
C SER A 219 -19.72 11.39 -7.37
N GLU A 220 -19.71 12.03 -8.54
CA GLU A 220 -20.49 13.25 -8.79
C GLU A 220 -21.94 13.01 -9.23
N ILE A 221 -22.29 11.80 -9.69
CA ILE A 221 -23.64 11.50 -10.25
C ILE A 221 -24.70 11.33 -9.14
N LYS A 222 -24.34 11.26 -7.86
CA LYS A 222 -25.27 10.98 -6.75
C LYS A 222 -25.64 12.20 -5.88
N ASN A 223 -25.33 13.42 -6.27
CA ASN A 223 -25.87 14.62 -5.60
C ASN A 223 -26.91 15.31 -6.50
N PRO A 224 -28.20 14.89 -6.49
CA PRO A 224 -29.26 15.77 -6.96
C PRO A 224 -29.39 16.90 -5.93
N LYS A 225 -29.40 18.12 -6.44
CA LYS A 225 -29.68 19.37 -5.69
C LYS A 225 -30.98 19.28 -4.89
#